data_7c0f5c3f60ee82bcbf4d309e900d7e58
#
_entry.id   7c0f5c3f60ee82bcbf4d309e900d7e58
#
_cell.length_a   1.000
_cell.length_b   1.000
_cell.length_c   1.000
_cell.angle_alpha   90.00
_cell.angle_beta   90.00
_cell.angle_gamma   90.00
#
_symmetry.space_group_name_H-M   'P 1'
#
loop_
_entity.id
_entity.type
_entity.pdbx_description
1 polymer ?
#
loop_
_entity_poly.entity_id
_entity_poly.type
_entity_poly.pdbx_seq_one_letter_code
_entity_poly.pdbx_strand_id
1 'polypeptide(L)'
;KSRQKHIPNLEAEILIVNDDDDIYLLDPSIPFDMEVVTKILTDFLFGHVQIENPVAKEDMEQTIFPIDKDCGSTDSLLRELENLTGLQEVKKEVSSIINLLKLQKIRKERGLPELPVSRHLVFSGNPGTGKTTVARLLAQIYHELGILSKGQLIEVDRSGLVGGYVGQTAIKTQEVIKQALGGVLFIDEAYTLARGNDSNDYGQEAIDTILKAMEDNRDDLVVIVAGYPNLMERFVNSNPGLKSRFNKYIYFEDYTPEELLEIFDSMCKKSGLIATENARDLVLKHFEEKYANRNETFANGREVRNFFERAVVNQANRLALELNIDDEEVSTLTAEDVK
;
A
#
# COMPACT_ATOMS: atom_id res chain seq x y z
N LYS A 1 27.27 -24.70 23.47
CA LYS A 1 27.45 -25.06 22.03
C LYS A 1 26.07 -25.40 21.48
N SER A 2 25.35 -24.40 20.99
CA SER A 2 24.06 -24.56 20.30
C SER A 2 24.28 -25.26 18.97
N ARG A 3 23.56 -26.36 18.72
CA ARG A 3 23.50 -26.99 17.40
C ARG A 3 22.38 -26.31 16.63
N GLN A 4 22.72 -25.55 15.62
CA GLN A 4 21.80 -25.04 14.62
C GLN A 4 21.20 -26.20 13.80
N LYS A 5 19.89 -26.21 13.60
CA LYS A 5 19.18 -27.18 12.76
C LYS A 5 18.07 -26.50 11.95
N HIS A 6 17.87 -26.90 10.76
CA HIS A 6 17.17 -26.26 9.61
C HIS A 6 15.70 -26.64 9.41
N ILE A 7 14.80 -25.68 9.10
CA ILE A 7 13.40 -25.89 8.67
C ILE A 7 13.23 -25.48 7.21
N PRO A 8 12.71 -26.33 6.34
CA PRO A 8 12.37 -25.94 4.97
C PRO A 8 11.03 -25.18 4.96
N ASN A 9 11.00 -24.01 4.30
CA ASN A 9 9.81 -23.24 3.94
C ASN A 9 9.10 -22.39 5.03
N LEU A 10 9.82 -21.73 5.95
CA LEU A 10 9.25 -20.61 6.71
C LEU A 10 10.00 -19.32 6.36
N GLU A 11 9.30 -18.38 5.74
CA GLU A 11 9.80 -17.03 5.38
C GLU A 11 9.68 -16.01 6.52
N ALA A 12 9.70 -16.45 7.78
CA ALA A 12 9.61 -15.56 8.94
C ALA A 12 10.79 -15.76 9.89
N GLU A 13 11.49 -14.68 10.23
CA GLU A 13 12.43 -14.65 11.34
C GLU A 13 11.64 -14.70 12.66
N ILE A 14 11.76 -15.78 13.40
CA ILE A 14 11.19 -15.91 14.75
C ILE A 14 12.30 -15.68 15.76
N LEU A 15 12.18 -14.62 16.55
CA LEU A 15 13.07 -14.33 17.67
C LEU A 15 12.50 -15.00 18.93
N ILE A 16 13.25 -15.90 19.55
CA ILE A 16 12.88 -16.54 20.81
C ILE A 16 13.91 -16.13 21.85
N VAL A 17 13.46 -15.52 22.95
CA VAL A 17 14.29 -15.15 24.09
C VAL A 17 13.92 -16.07 25.25
N ASN A 18 14.90 -16.68 25.91
CA ASN A 18 14.67 -17.48 27.14
C ASN A 18 14.90 -16.64 28.42
N ASP A 19 14.61 -17.22 29.60
CA ASP A 19 14.75 -16.54 30.89
C ASP A 19 16.21 -16.17 31.27
N ASP A 20 17.18 -16.63 30.47
CA ASP A 20 18.61 -16.33 30.63
C ASP A 20 19.12 -15.27 29.64
N ASP A 21 18.22 -14.51 28.98
CA ASP A 21 18.51 -13.51 27.96
C ASP A 21 19.22 -14.05 26.70
N ASP A 22 19.17 -15.35 26.46
CA ASP A 22 19.69 -15.94 25.23
C ASP A 22 18.71 -15.73 24.07
N ILE A 23 19.18 -15.08 23.02
CA ILE A 23 18.41 -14.79 21.81
C ILE A 23 18.65 -15.91 20.78
N TYR A 24 17.59 -16.58 20.35
CA TYR A 24 17.62 -17.56 19.28
C TYR A 24 17.03 -16.96 17.99
N LEU A 25 17.89 -16.74 17.00
CA LEU A 25 17.50 -16.38 15.64
C LEU A 25 17.30 -17.67 14.84
N LEU A 26 16.07 -17.88 14.36
CA LEU A 26 15.78 -18.95 13.41
C LEU A 26 16.07 -18.43 11.99
N ASP A 27 17.19 -18.84 11.42
CA ASP A 27 17.56 -18.56 10.04
C ASP A 27 16.81 -19.55 9.13
N PRO A 28 15.94 -19.07 8.22
CA PRO A 28 15.16 -19.92 7.32
C PRO A 28 16.01 -20.73 6.34
N SER A 29 17.32 -20.46 6.23
CA SER A 29 18.23 -21.22 5.39
C SER A 29 18.80 -22.51 6.02
N ILE A 30 18.49 -22.78 7.31
CA ILE A 30 19.07 -23.90 8.06
C ILE A 30 18.05 -25.05 8.32
N PRO A 31 18.26 -26.37 7.97
CA PRO A 31 17.28 -27.48 8.14
C PRO A 31 16.86 -27.73 9.57
N PHE A 32 15.56 -27.87 9.79
CA PHE A 32 14.90 -27.94 11.08
C PHE A 32 14.74 -29.38 11.59
N ASP A 33 15.01 -29.59 12.87
CA ASP A 33 14.75 -30.86 13.54
C ASP A 33 13.42 -30.79 14.31
N MET A 34 12.49 -31.68 14.01
CA MET A 34 11.19 -31.75 14.66
C MET A 34 11.28 -31.93 16.20
N GLU A 35 12.37 -32.51 16.75
CA GLU A 35 12.59 -32.57 18.19
C GLU A 35 12.77 -31.19 18.82
N VAL A 36 13.47 -30.28 18.10
CA VAL A 36 13.69 -28.90 18.56
C VAL A 36 12.39 -28.10 18.51
N VAL A 37 11.59 -28.25 17.42
CA VAL A 37 10.26 -27.61 17.33
C VAL A 37 9.35 -28.08 18.45
N THR A 38 9.29 -29.39 18.69
CA THR A 38 8.45 -29.96 19.73
C THR A 38 8.87 -29.47 21.12
N LYS A 39 10.17 -29.32 21.38
CA LYS A 39 10.67 -28.81 22.63
C LYS A 39 10.32 -27.33 22.82
N ILE A 40 10.52 -26.49 21.80
CA ILE A 40 10.17 -25.06 21.84
C ILE A 40 8.66 -24.89 22.05
N LEU A 41 7.82 -25.65 21.32
CA LEU A 41 6.37 -25.62 21.49
C LEU A 41 5.95 -26.12 22.87
N THR A 42 6.63 -27.12 23.41
CA THR A 42 6.36 -27.66 24.75
C THR A 42 6.74 -26.62 25.82
N ASP A 43 7.92 -26.03 25.74
CA ASP A 43 8.37 -25.01 26.67
C ASP A 43 7.45 -23.76 26.62
N PHE A 44 6.95 -23.39 25.44
CA PHE A 44 5.95 -22.33 25.26
C PHE A 44 4.60 -22.68 25.91
N LEU A 45 4.08 -23.89 25.67
CA LEU A 45 2.79 -24.36 26.21
C LEU A 45 2.80 -24.49 27.74
N PHE A 46 3.95 -24.74 28.34
CA PHE A 46 4.11 -24.87 29.79
C PHE A 46 4.64 -23.58 30.47
N GLY A 47 4.76 -22.47 29.73
CA GLY A 47 5.11 -21.14 30.28
C GLY A 47 6.59 -20.97 30.64
N HIS A 48 7.48 -21.84 30.13
CA HIS A 48 8.93 -21.76 30.34
C HIS A 48 9.65 -20.88 29.30
N VAL A 49 8.92 -20.40 28.28
CA VAL A 49 9.43 -19.46 27.27
C VAL A 49 8.41 -18.34 27.12
N GLN A 50 8.81 -17.11 27.40
CA GLN A 50 8.04 -15.95 26.99
C GLN A 50 8.40 -15.67 25.53
N ILE A 51 7.42 -15.77 24.63
CA ILE A 51 7.53 -15.10 23.33
C ILE A 51 7.37 -13.63 23.66
N GLU A 52 8.45 -12.86 23.68
CA GLU A 52 8.31 -11.44 23.45
C GLU A 52 7.79 -11.33 22.01
N ASN A 53 6.46 -11.26 21.88
CA ASN A 53 5.93 -10.55 20.75
C ASN A 53 6.70 -9.24 20.70
N PRO A 54 7.34 -8.87 19.55
CA PRO A 54 7.81 -7.53 19.40
C PRO A 54 6.59 -6.67 19.65
N VAL A 55 6.55 -6.06 20.82
CA VAL A 55 5.48 -5.29 21.45
C VAL A 55 4.28 -5.28 20.53
N ALA A 56 3.21 -5.99 20.88
CA ALA A 56 1.92 -5.70 20.32
C ALA A 56 1.71 -4.21 20.61
N LYS A 57 2.20 -3.38 19.73
CA LYS A 57 1.71 -2.03 19.51
C LYS A 57 0.34 -2.28 18.91
N GLU A 58 -0.59 -2.58 19.83
CA GLU A 58 -2.00 -2.46 19.52
C GLU A 58 -2.14 -1.17 18.76
N ASP A 59 -2.71 -1.25 17.57
CA ASP A 59 -3.24 -0.17 16.76
C ASP A 59 -2.23 0.76 16.06
N MET A 60 -1.27 0.22 15.33
CA MET A 60 -0.72 0.98 14.20
C MET A 60 -0.88 0.14 12.93
N GLU A 61 -1.99 0.31 12.22
CA GLU A 61 -2.11 -0.09 10.82
C GLU A 61 -1.19 0.80 9.96
N GLN A 62 0.11 0.62 10.14
CA GLN A 62 1.14 1.23 9.28
C GLN A 62 1.67 0.13 8.40
N THR A 63 1.34 0.19 7.13
CA THR A 63 1.93 -0.72 6.16
C THR A 63 3.24 -0.11 5.66
N ILE A 64 4.38 -0.64 6.13
CA ILE A 64 5.70 -0.31 5.57
C ILE A 64 5.90 -1.22 4.37
N PHE A 65 6.00 -0.62 3.19
CA PHE A 65 6.39 -1.33 1.98
C PHE A 65 7.90 -1.16 1.78
N PRO A 66 8.73 -2.20 2.05
CA PRO A 66 10.16 -2.14 1.76
C PRO A 66 10.38 -1.99 0.25
N ILE A 67 11.50 -1.38 -0.10
CA ILE A 67 11.95 -1.33 -1.50
C ILE A 67 12.27 -2.76 -1.91
N ASP A 68 11.68 -3.20 -3.02
CA ASP A 68 12.12 -4.42 -3.68
C ASP A 68 13.60 -4.24 -4.05
N LYS A 69 14.49 -5.13 -3.59
CA LYS A 69 15.96 -5.02 -3.80
C LYS A 69 16.38 -5.12 -5.27
N ASP A 70 15.47 -5.54 -6.15
CA ASP A 70 15.56 -5.43 -7.61
C ASP A 70 14.87 -4.14 -8.10
N CYS A 71 15.24 -2.99 -7.51
CA CYS A 71 14.76 -1.69 -7.99
C CYS A 71 15.25 -1.54 -9.44
N GLY A 72 14.34 -1.77 -10.38
CA GLY A 72 14.62 -1.66 -11.80
C GLY A 72 14.99 -0.22 -12.15
N SER A 73 15.69 -0.02 -13.24
CA SER A 73 16.02 1.30 -13.75
C SER A 73 14.76 2.19 -13.82
N THR A 74 14.89 3.50 -13.78
CA THR A 74 13.77 4.46 -13.95
C THR A 74 12.84 4.05 -15.10
N ASP A 75 13.41 3.47 -16.17
CA ASP A 75 12.64 3.02 -17.34
C ASP A 75 11.78 1.78 -17.05
N SER A 76 12.19 0.88 -16.16
CA SER A 76 11.36 -0.27 -15.78
C SER A 76 10.18 0.15 -14.91
N LEU A 77 10.38 1.08 -13.98
CA LEU A 77 9.30 1.64 -13.14
C LEU A 77 8.29 2.45 -13.97
N LEU A 78 8.79 3.18 -14.98
CA LEU A 78 7.91 3.86 -15.94
C LEU A 78 7.08 2.88 -16.76
N ARG A 79 7.68 1.76 -17.21
CA ARG A 79 6.93 0.69 -17.90
C ARG A 79 5.91 0.03 -16.96
N GLU A 80 6.24 -0.16 -15.69
CA GLU A 80 5.30 -0.68 -14.72
C GLU A 80 4.10 0.26 -14.54
N LEU A 81 4.34 1.57 -14.44
CA LEU A 81 3.28 2.58 -14.43
C LEU A 81 2.42 2.53 -15.69
N GLU A 82 3.06 2.45 -16.88
CA GLU A 82 2.34 2.38 -18.16
C GLU A 82 1.51 1.09 -18.30
N ASN A 83 1.97 -0.02 -17.71
CA ASN A 83 1.28 -1.31 -17.71
C ASN A 83 0.11 -1.40 -16.72
N LEU A 84 -0.11 -0.42 -15.86
CA LEU A 84 -1.31 -0.39 -15.03
C LEU A 84 -2.55 -0.27 -15.94
N THR A 85 -3.59 -1.02 -15.63
CA THR A 85 -4.87 -0.93 -16.35
C THR A 85 -5.44 0.48 -16.20
N GLY A 86 -5.92 1.07 -17.28
CA GLY A 86 -6.54 2.39 -17.31
C GLY A 86 -5.63 3.53 -16.83
N LEU A 87 -6.18 4.45 -16.03
CA LEU A 87 -5.47 5.54 -15.35
C LEU A 87 -4.76 6.52 -16.33
N GLN A 88 -5.29 6.76 -17.52
CA GLN A 88 -4.63 7.52 -18.59
C GLN A 88 -4.24 8.94 -18.15
N GLU A 89 -5.15 9.66 -17.49
CA GLU A 89 -4.86 11.02 -17.00
C GLU A 89 -3.85 11.00 -15.85
N VAL A 90 -3.93 10.02 -14.95
CA VAL A 90 -2.94 9.81 -13.87
C VAL A 90 -1.54 9.58 -14.44
N LYS A 91 -1.40 8.72 -15.46
CA LYS A 91 -0.14 8.44 -16.15
C LYS A 91 0.46 9.70 -16.78
N LYS A 92 -0.36 10.52 -17.44
CA LYS A 92 0.08 11.80 -18.02
C LYS A 92 0.57 12.77 -16.97
N GLU A 93 -0.19 12.95 -15.87
CA GLU A 93 0.20 13.84 -14.77
C GLU A 93 1.49 13.38 -14.08
N VAL A 94 1.60 12.08 -13.81
CA VAL A 94 2.82 11.50 -13.23
C VAL A 94 4.01 11.67 -14.17
N SER A 95 3.86 11.42 -15.47
CA SER A 95 4.91 11.62 -16.47
C SER A 95 5.35 13.08 -16.53
N SER A 96 4.42 14.03 -16.42
CA SER A 96 4.73 15.48 -16.37
C SER A 96 5.53 15.84 -15.13
N ILE A 97 5.20 15.27 -13.97
CA ILE A 97 5.95 15.46 -12.74
C ILE A 97 7.38 14.91 -12.89
N ILE A 98 7.53 13.71 -13.42
CA ILE A 98 8.82 13.06 -13.64
C ILE A 98 9.71 13.89 -14.59
N ASN A 99 9.14 14.41 -15.68
CA ASN A 99 9.87 15.25 -16.61
C ASN A 99 10.36 16.55 -15.96
N LEU A 100 9.53 17.16 -15.12
CA LEU A 100 9.91 18.35 -14.35
C LEU A 100 11.06 18.06 -13.38
N LEU A 101 11.01 16.92 -12.70
CA LEU A 101 12.05 16.49 -11.76
C LEU A 101 13.37 16.15 -12.47
N LYS A 102 13.31 15.49 -13.63
CA LYS A 102 14.47 15.26 -14.50
C LYS A 102 15.12 16.59 -14.92
N LEU A 103 14.30 17.58 -15.28
CA LEU A 103 14.80 18.93 -15.61
C LEU A 103 15.45 19.61 -14.39
N GLN A 104 14.86 19.51 -13.21
CA GLN A 104 15.46 20.05 -11.97
C GLN A 104 16.82 19.42 -11.68
N LYS A 105 16.96 18.10 -11.83
CA LYS A 105 18.23 17.39 -11.67
C LYS A 105 19.30 17.92 -12.62
N ILE A 106 18.97 18.06 -13.90
CA ILE A 106 19.88 18.62 -14.92
C ILE A 106 20.28 20.05 -14.56
N ARG A 107 19.35 20.88 -14.07
CA ARG A 107 19.63 22.26 -13.64
C ARG A 107 20.59 22.28 -12.46
N LYS A 108 20.37 21.42 -11.47
CA LYS A 108 21.25 21.30 -10.29
C LYS A 108 22.67 20.88 -10.68
N GLU A 109 22.81 19.89 -11.56
CA GLU A 109 24.11 19.43 -12.09
C GLU A 109 24.87 20.53 -12.86
N ARG A 110 24.14 21.49 -13.46
CA ARG A 110 24.70 22.64 -14.18
C ARG A 110 24.87 23.88 -13.31
N GLY A 111 24.64 23.77 -11.99
CA GLY A 111 24.77 24.93 -11.07
C GLY A 111 23.71 26.01 -11.25
N LEU A 112 22.59 25.71 -11.93
CA LEU A 112 21.48 26.64 -12.12
C LEU A 112 20.55 26.64 -10.90
N PRO A 113 19.89 27.78 -10.58
CA PRO A 113 18.93 27.84 -9.48
C PRO A 113 17.82 26.80 -9.59
N GLU A 114 17.44 26.20 -8.45
CA GLU A 114 16.30 25.28 -8.40
C GLU A 114 14.98 26.02 -8.68
N LEU A 115 14.06 25.34 -9.36
CA LEU A 115 12.72 25.86 -9.58
C LEU A 115 11.87 25.61 -8.31
N PRO A 116 11.09 26.58 -7.84
CA PRO A 116 10.25 26.42 -6.66
C PRO A 116 9.02 25.54 -6.99
N VAL A 117 9.20 24.22 -6.97
CA VAL A 117 8.13 23.26 -7.26
C VAL A 117 7.84 22.43 -6.03
N SER A 118 6.58 22.44 -5.60
CA SER A 118 6.13 21.52 -4.55
C SER A 118 6.14 20.09 -5.09
N ARG A 119 6.66 19.16 -4.26
CA ARG A 119 6.69 17.72 -4.55
C ARG A 119 5.52 16.98 -3.90
N HIS A 120 4.76 17.67 -3.03
CA HIS A 120 3.62 17.09 -2.33
C HIS A 120 2.38 17.03 -3.23
N LEU A 121 1.58 15.97 -3.09
CA LEU A 121 0.48 15.67 -4.00
C LEU A 121 -0.83 15.43 -3.24
N VAL A 122 -1.94 15.75 -3.90
CA VAL A 122 -3.28 15.36 -3.49
C VAL A 122 -3.79 14.30 -4.48
N PHE A 123 -4.08 13.11 -3.98
CA PHE A 123 -4.72 12.05 -4.74
C PHE A 123 -6.21 12.02 -4.40
N SER A 124 -7.05 12.24 -5.39
CA SER A 124 -8.49 12.24 -5.20
C SER A 124 -9.16 11.23 -6.11
N GLY A 125 -10.17 10.52 -5.61
CA GLY A 125 -10.91 9.49 -6.36
C GLY A 125 -11.56 8.47 -5.44
N ASN A 126 -12.45 7.66 -6.00
CA ASN A 126 -13.17 6.62 -5.30
C ASN A 126 -12.23 5.50 -4.78
N PRO A 127 -12.68 4.65 -3.82
CA PRO A 127 -11.89 3.53 -3.32
C PRO A 127 -11.50 2.55 -4.44
N GLY A 128 -10.34 1.91 -4.30
CA GLY A 128 -9.91 0.87 -5.24
C GLY A 128 -9.47 1.36 -6.63
N THR A 129 -9.29 2.67 -6.84
CA THR A 129 -8.82 3.25 -8.11
C THR A 129 -7.29 3.24 -8.28
N GLY A 130 -6.54 2.60 -7.39
CA GLY A 130 -5.08 2.44 -7.54
C GLY A 130 -4.23 3.54 -6.91
N LYS A 131 -4.77 4.44 -6.08
CA LYS A 131 -4.03 5.55 -5.43
C LYS A 131 -2.76 5.09 -4.72
N THR A 132 -2.85 4.11 -3.82
CA THR A 132 -1.70 3.58 -3.09
C THR A 132 -0.67 2.91 -4.01
N THR A 133 -1.13 2.20 -5.06
CA THR A 133 -0.25 1.57 -6.05
C THR A 133 0.59 2.59 -6.80
N VAL A 134 -0.03 3.68 -7.27
CA VAL A 134 0.67 4.78 -7.95
C VAL A 134 1.60 5.52 -6.99
N ALA A 135 1.18 5.74 -5.72
CA ALA A 135 2.03 6.36 -4.71
C ALA A 135 3.31 5.56 -4.45
N ARG A 136 3.22 4.22 -4.43
CA ARG A 136 4.37 3.31 -4.27
C ARG A 136 5.33 3.42 -5.44
N LEU A 137 4.83 3.37 -6.67
CA LEU A 137 5.64 3.56 -7.87
C LEU A 137 6.33 4.93 -7.89
N LEU A 138 5.61 5.99 -7.51
CA LEU A 138 6.19 7.32 -7.40
C LEU A 138 7.31 7.41 -6.36
N ALA A 139 7.18 6.76 -5.22
CA ALA A 139 8.21 6.74 -4.19
C ALA A 139 9.51 6.11 -4.73
N GLN A 140 9.40 4.99 -5.44
CA GLN A 140 10.53 4.32 -6.10
C GLN A 140 11.13 5.18 -7.21
N ILE A 141 10.30 5.78 -8.07
CA ILE A 141 10.76 6.67 -9.14
C ILE A 141 11.50 7.90 -8.57
N TYR A 142 11.02 8.49 -7.49
CA TYR A 142 11.68 9.62 -6.83
C TYR A 142 13.05 9.22 -6.28
N HIS A 143 13.17 8.01 -5.74
CA HIS A 143 14.44 7.47 -5.30
C HIS A 143 15.43 7.28 -6.48
N GLU A 144 15.00 6.63 -7.55
CA GLU A 144 15.83 6.42 -8.75
C GLU A 144 16.30 7.73 -9.40
N LEU A 145 15.48 8.77 -9.33
CA LEU A 145 15.85 10.11 -9.78
C LEU A 145 16.81 10.84 -8.82
N GLY A 146 17.07 10.26 -7.64
CA GLY A 146 17.91 10.86 -6.61
C GLY A 146 17.25 12.05 -5.88
N ILE A 147 15.92 12.08 -5.83
CA ILE A 147 15.12 13.09 -5.15
C ILE A 147 14.88 12.69 -3.70
N LEU A 148 14.66 11.40 -3.47
CA LEU A 148 14.50 10.80 -2.16
C LEU A 148 15.67 9.84 -1.89
N SER A 149 16.17 9.84 -0.66
CA SER A 149 17.35 9.07 -0.29
C SER A 149 17.09 7.55 -0.16
N LYS A 150 15.83 7.15 0.12
CA LYS A 150 15.45 5.75 0.37
C LYS A 150 14.30 5.25 -0.51
N GLY A 151 13.26 6.07 -0.79
CA GLY A 151 12.14 5.71 -1.67
C GLY A 151 11.08 4.77 -1.08
N GLN A 152 11.07 4.54 0.24
CA GLN A 152 10.00 3.77 0.90
C GLN A 152 8.68 4.55 0.91
N LEU A 153 7.56 3.82 0.94
CA LEU A 153 6.23 4.35 1.18
C LEU A 153 5.79 3.98 2.60
N ILE A 154 5.44 4.98 3.40
CA ILE A 154 4.78 4.79 4.70
C ILE A 154 3.31 5.18 4.53
N GLU A 155 2.43 4.19 4.59
CA GLU A 155 0.98 4.36 4.46
C GLU A 155 0.35 4.42 5.84
N VAL A 156 -0.43 5.47 6.09
CA VAL A 156 -1.14 5.69 7.35
C VAL A 156 -2.51 6.31 7.10
N ASP A 157 -3.41 6.14 8.05
CA ASP A 157 -4.67 6.86 8.17
C ASP A 157 -4.67 7.76 9.42
N ARG A 158 -5.84 8.30 9.78
CA ARG A 158 -6.01 9.08 11.01
C ARG A 158 -5.59 8.31 12.25
N SER A 159 -5.90 7.02 12.35
CA SER A 159 -5.61 6.20 13.55
C SER A 159 -4.11 6.07 13.78
N GLY A 160 -3.33 5.98 12.72
CA GLY A 160 -1.87 5.94 12.76
C GLY A 160 -1.21 7.27 13.18
N LEU A 161 -1.90 8.41 13.09
CA LEU A 161 -1.36 9.74 13.36
C LEU A 161 -1.86 10.33 14.69
N VAL A 162 -3.14 10.13 15.01
CA VAL A 162 -3.80 10.78 16.15
C VAL A 162 -3.73 9.89 17.40
N GLY A 163 -3.30 10.46 18.51
CA GLY A 163 -3.30 9.80 19.82
C GLY A 163 -4.64 9.92 20.54
N GLY A 164 -4.86 9.07 21.54
CA GLY A 164 -6.08 9.08 22.34
C GLY A 164 -6.09 10.11 23.48
N TYR A 165 -4.93 10.72 23.80
CA TYR A 165 -4.78 11.65 24.92
C TYR A 165 -3.98 12.88 24.53
N VAL A 166 -4.14 13.96 25.31
CA VAL A 166 -3.41 15.23 25.12
C VAL A 166 -1.90 14.99 25.03
N GLY A 167 -1.25 15.58 24.02
CA GLY A 167 0.21 15.52 23.82
C GLY A 167 0.74 14.24 23.18
N GLN A 168 -0.09 13.23 22.93
CA GLN A 168 0.35 11.99 22.25
C GLN A 168 0.36 12.13 20.73
N THR A 169 -0.50 12.97 20.16
CA THR A 169 -0.64 13.11 18.71
C THR A 169 0.63 13.61 18.06
N ALA A 170 1.25 14.68 18.60
CA ALA A 170 2.50 15.20 18.05
C ALA A 170 3.62 14.14 18.08
N ILE A 171 3.76 13.40 19.19
CA ILE A 171 4.77 12.34 19.33
C ILE A 171 4.53 11.24 18.30
N LYS A 172 3.31 10.71 18.23
CA LYS A 172 2.92 9.64 17.29
C LYS A 172 3.12 10.07 15.83
N THR A 173 2.67 11.26 15.48
CA THR A 173 2.87 11.84 14.15
C THR A 173 4.36 12.00 13.82
N GLN A 174 5.19 12.46 14.77
CA GLN A 174 6.64 12.58 14.57
C GLN A 174 7.33 11.23 14.36
N GLU A 175 6.89 10.18 15.05
CA GLU A 175 7.41 8.82 14.85
C GLU A 175 7.13 8.31 13.43
N VAL A 176 5.91 8.52 12.94
CA VAL A 176 5.54 8.19 11.55
C VAL A 176 6.36 8.99 10.54
N ILE A 177 6.51 10.29 10.77
CA ILE A 177 7.34 11.16 9.92
C ILE A 177 8.80 10.66 9.89
N LYS A 178 9.38 10.28 11.04
CA LYS A 178 10.75 9.74 11.09
C LYS A 178 10.90 8.47 10.24
N GLN A 179 9.89 7.61 10.22
CA GLN A 179 9.90 6.42 9.37
C GLN A 179 9.78 6.77 7.88
N ALA A 180 9.07 7.85 7.55
CA ALA A 180 8.88 8.32 6.18
C ALA A 180 10.05 9.14 5.63
N LEU A 181 11.00 9.58 6.48
CA LEU A 181 12.17 10.36 6.03
C LEU A 181 13.00 9.55 5.03
N GLY A 182 13.32 10.19 3.92
CA GLY A 182 13.95 9.56 2.76
C GLY A 182 12.97 8.97 1.76
N GLY A 183 11.66 9.04 2.02
CA GLY A 183 10.61 8.42 1.23
C GLY A 183 9.32 9.24 1.16
N VAL A 184 8.23 8.53 0.99
CA VAL A 184 6.88 9.10 0.85
C VAL A 184 6.03 8.76 2.06
N LEU A 185 5.44 9.79 2.69
CA LEU A 185 4.34 9.64 3.64
C LEU A 185 3.02 9.71 2.87
N PHE A 186 2.29 8.60 2.82
CA PHE A 186 0.98 8.51 2.21
C PHE A 186 -0.09 8.49 3.30
N ILE A 187 -0.97 9.50 3.30
CA ILE A 187 -2.04 9.62 4.29
C ILE A 187 -3.36 9.34 3.59
N ASP A 188 -3.93 8.15 3.84
CA ASP A 188 -5.23 7.80 3.29
C ASP A 188 -6.35 8.43 4.11
N GLU A 189 -7.46 8.75 3.45
CA GLU A 189 -8.59 9.46 4.04
C GLU A 189 -8.19 10.69 4.87
N ALA A 190 -7.18 11.46 4.38
CA ALA A 190 -6.58 12.57 5.11
C ALA A 190 -7.59 13.63 5.59
N TYR A 191 -8.72 13.76 4.91
CA TYR A 191 -9.83 14.64 5.33
C TYR A 191 -10.38 14.31 6.72
N THR A 192 -10.14 13.11 7.20
CA THR A 192 -10.56 12.70 8.55
C THR A 192 -9.79 13.44 9.65
N LEU A 193 -8.59 13.96 9.34
CA LEU A 193 -7.79 14.77 10.26
C LEU A 193 -8.44 16.14 10.56
N ALA A 194 -9.29 16.66 9.66
CA ALA A 194 -9.96 17.95 9.82
C ALA A 194 -11.43 17.82 10.23
N ARG A 195 -11.88 16.68 10.79
CA ARG A 195 -13.28 16.38 11.09
C ARG A 195 -13.82 16.97 12.39
N GLY A 196 -13.18 17.84 13.10
CA GLY A 196 -13.73 18.26 14.38
C GLY A 196 -13.67 19.75 14.65
N ASN A 197 -14.82 20.31 15.05
CA ASN A 197 -14.92 21.53 15.85
C ASN A 197 -14.97 21.21 17.36
N ASP A 198 -14.79 19.94 17.73
CA ASP A 198 -14.79 19.54 19.14
C ASP A 198 -13.44 19.87 19.78
N SER A 199 -13.49 20.44 21.00
CA SER A 199 -12.30 20.82 21.77
C SER A 199 -11.34 19.66 22.08
N ASN A 200 -11.70 18.44 21.73
CA ASN A 200 -10.93 17.20 21.92
C ASN A 200 -10.47 16.57 20.58
N ASP A 201 -10.57 17.29 19.46
CA ASP A 201 -10.07 16.77 18.17
C ASP A 201 -8.58 17.11 17.97
N TYR A 202 -7.73 16.13 18.21
CA TYR A 202 -6.27 16.26 18.06
C TYR A 202 -5.79 16.15 16.60
N GLY A 203 -6.67 16.05 15.61
CA GLY A 203 -6.31 15.98 14.21
C GLY A 203 -5.59 17.23 13.71
N GLN A 204 -5.92 18.42 14.23
CA GLN A 204 -5.23 19.65 13.91
C GLN A 204 -3.75 19.63 14.36
N GLU A 205 -3.45 19.05 15.53
CA GLU A 205 -2.08 18.88 16.02
C GLU A 205 -1.24 17.99 15.08
N ALA A 206 -1.86 16.92 14.52
CA ALA A 206 -1.23 16.09 13.49
C ALA A 206 -0.95 16.89 12.21
N ILE A 207 -1.93 17.67 11.72
CA ILE A 207 -1.78 18.53 10.53
C ILE A 207 -0.61 19.52 10.73
N ASP A 208 -0.55 20.20 11.86
CA ASP A 208 0.49 21.20 12.14
C ASP A 208 1.88 20.56 12.24
N THR A 209 1.96 19.34 12.82
CA THR A 209 3.19 18.55 12.89
C THR A 209 3.67 18.13 11.49
N ILE A 210 2.75 17.68 10.62
CA ILE A 210 3.04 17.31 9.23
C ILE A 210 3.51 18.54 8.44
N LEU A 211 2.80 19.68 8.54
CA LEU A 211 3.15 20.91 7.83
C LEU A 211 4.55 21.40 8.21
N LYS A 212 4.92 21.30 9.49
CA LYS A 212 6.26 21.61 9.95
C LYS A 212 7.30 20.66 9.35
N ALA A 213 7.02 19.35 9.35
CA ALA A 213 7.94 18.36 8.79
C ALA A 213 8.15 18.53 7.28
N MET A 214 7.10 18.91 6.53
CA MET A 214 7.19 19.22 5.08
C MET A 214 8.13 20.40 4.80
N GLU A 215 8.22 21.38 5.70
CA GLU A 215 9.15 22.50 5.57
C GLU A 215 10.57 22.11 5.99
N ASP A 216 10.70 21.47 7.16
CA ASP A 216 12.00 21.12 7.74
C ASP A 216 12.73 20.05 6.91
N ASN A 217 12.00 19.18 6.18
CA ASN A 217 12.55 18.05 5.40
C ASN A 217 12.15 18.11 3.92
N ARG A 218 11.94 19.28 3.37
CA ARG A 218 11.44 19.47 1.99
C ARG A 218 12.28 18.78 0.90
N ASP A 219 13.56 18.50 1.18
CA ASP A 219 14.49 17.90 0.24
C ASP A 219 14.46 16.36 0.25
N ASP A 220 13.97 15.76 1.33
CA ASP A 220 14.00 14.29 1.53
C ASP A 220 12.71 13.72 2.13
N LEU A 221 11.59 14.43 2.00
CA LEU A 221 10.26 13.95 2.38
C LEU A 221 9.22 14.43 1.36
N VAL A 222 8.45 13.48 0.84
CA VAL A 222 7.27 13.78 0.05
C VAL A 222 6.02 13.33 0.83
N VAL A 223 5.01 14.18 0.89
CA VAL A 223 3.72 13.86 1.49
C VAL A 223 2.68 13.76 0.39
N ILE A 224 1.96 12.66 0.36
CA ILE A 224 0.80 12.43 -0.51
C ILE A 224 -0.42 12.27 0.39
N VAL A 225 -1.42 13.10 0.20
CA VAL A 225 -2.71 12.99 0.91
C VAL A 225 -3.77 12.45 -0.04
N ALA A 226 -4.55 11.46 0.41
CA ALA A 226 -5.51 10.79 -0.43
C ALA A 226 -6.92 10.78 0.18
N GLY A 227 -7.95 10.70 -0.67
CA GLY A 227 -9.33 10.58 -0.24
C GLY A 227 -10.36 10.90 -1.33
N TYR A 228 -11.62 11.06 -0.94
CA TYR A 228 -12.71 11.42 -1.83
C TYR A 228 -12.58 12.86 -2.35
N PRO A 229 -12.87 13.13 -3.63
CA PRO A 229 -12.61 14.43 -4.26
C PRO A 229 -13.19 15.62 -3.48
N ASN A 230 -14.49 15.60 -3.18
CA ASN A 230 -15.18 16.68 -2.46
C ASN A 230 -14.64 16.91 -1.04
N LEU A 231 -14.23 15.82 -0.37
CA LEU A 231 -13.70 15.89 1.00
C LEU A 231 -12.24 16.39 1.00
N MET A 232 -11.44 15.98 0.01
CA MET A 232 -10.06 16.46 -0.14
C MET A 232 -9.97 17.94 -0.48
N GLU A 233 -10.87 18.45 -1.33
CA GLU A 233 -10.94 19.88 -1.61
C GLU A 233 -11.22 20.69 -0.32
N ARG A 234 -12.19 20.25 0.49
CA ARG A 234 -12.49 20.88 1.79
C ARG A 234 -11.32 20.77 2.76
N PHE A 235 -10.66 19.63 2.82
CA PHE A 235 -9.49 19.39 3.66
C PHE A 235 -8.35 20.36 3.34
N VAL A 236 -7.95 20.45 2.09
CA VAL A 236 -6.86 21.35 1.69
C VAL A 236 -7.23 22.82 1.92
N ASN A 237 -8.48 23.21 1.69
CA ASN A 237 -8.95 24.58 1.94
C ASN A 237 -9.20 24.89 3.43
N SER A 238 -9.21 23.90 4.33
CA SER A 238 -9.42 24.13 5.77
C SER A 238 -8.27 24.84 6.47
N ASN A 239 -7.05 24.75 5.91
CA ASN A 239 -5.85 25.31 6.51
C ASN A 239 -4.97 25.98 5.44
N PRO A 240 -4.61 27.29 5.61
CA PRO A 240 -3.76 28.00 4.65
C PRO A 240 -2.40 27.32 4.42
N GLY A 241 -1.84 26.66 5.44
CA GLY A 241 -0.60 25.89 5.35
C GLY A 241 -0.72 24.68 4.43
N LEU A 242 -1.86 23.97 4.48
CA LEU A 242 -2.17 22.88 3.53
C LEU A 242 -2.28 23.43 2.12
N LYS A 243 -3.06 24.51 1.92
CA LYS A 243 -3.31 25.10 0.60
C LYS A 243 -2.02 25.58 -0.07
N SER A 244 -1.07 26.11 0.68
CA SER A 244 0.19 26.61 0.13
C SER A 244 1.15 25.49 -0.30
N ARG A 245 1.06 24.29 0.28
CA ARG A 245 1.95 23.16 0.03
C ARG A 245 1.38 22.13 -0.92
N PHE A 246 0.06 21.91 -0.87
CA PHE A 246 -0.66 20.98 -1.75
C PHE A 246 -1.28 21.72 -2.94
N ASN A 247 -0.48 21.96 -3.96
CA ASN A 247 -0.89 22.69 -5.17
C ASN A 247 -1.02 21.80 -6.41
N LYS A 248 -0.69 20.50 -6.29
CA LYS A 248 -0.83 19.49 -7.35
C LYS A 248 -1.86 18.46 -6.97
N TYR A 249 -2.88 18.30 -7.83
CA TYR A 249 -3.97 17.36 -7.67
C TYR A 249 -3.90 16.34 -8.79
N ILE A 250 -3.99 15.05 -8.43
CA ILE A 250 -4.13 13.95 -9.37
C ILE A 250 -5.47 13.29 -9.10
N TYR A 251 -6.33 13.29 -10.10
CA TYR A 251 -7.65 12.68 -10.02
C TYR A 251 -7.63 11.27 -10.61
N PHE A 252 -8.10 10.32 -9.82
CA PHE A 252 -8.24 8.92 -10.17
C PHE A 252 -9.69 8.67 -10.54
N GLU A 253 -9.94 8.53 -11.83
CA GLU A 253 -11.26 8.20 -12.34
C GLU A 253 -11.68 6.77 -11.99
N ASP A 254 -12.97 6.51 -11.99
CA ASP A 254 -13.48 5.14 -11.90
C ASP A 254 -13.09 4.34 -13.11
N TYR A 255 -12.73 3.09 -12.94
CA TYR A 255 -12.47 2.17 -14.05
C TYR A 255 -13.74 1.88 -14.83
N THR A 256 -13.61 1.79 -16.15
CA THR A 256 -14.69 1.30 -17.01
C THR A 256 -14.93 -0.21 -16.78
N PRO A 257 -16.08 -0.76 -17.20
CA PRO A 257 -16.33 -2.20 -17.11
C PRO A 257 -15.25 -3.06 -17.78
N GLU A 258 -14.73 -2.60 -18.92
CA GLU A 258 -13.66 -3.27 -19.66
C GLU A 258 -12.34 -3.25 -18.87
N GLU A 259 -12.01 -2.11 -18.26
CA GLU A 259 -10.83 -1.99 -17.40
C GLU A 259 -10.95 -2.85 -16.13
N LEU A 260 -12.15 -2.96 -15.54
CA LEU A 260 -12.41 -3.85 -14.42
C LEU A 260 -12.24 -5.33 -14.82
N LEU A 261 -12.69 -5.70 -16.04
CA LEU A 261 -12.46 -7.04 -16.58
C LEU A 261 -10.96 -7.30 -16.81
N GLU A 262 -10.19 -6.33 -17.32
CA GLU A 262 -8.74 -6.47 -17.46
C GLU A 262 -8.04 -6.67 -16.10
N ILE A 263 -8.49 -5.97 -15.05
CA ILE A 263 -7.99 -6.16 -13.68
C ILE A 263 -8.31 -7.58 -13.20
N PHE A 264 -9.53 -8.08 -13.46
CA PHE A 264 -9.93 -9.45 -13.14
C PHE A 264 -9.04 -10.47 -13.86
N ASP A 265 -8.84 -10.32 -15.17
CA ASP A 265 -7.96 -11.18 -15.97
C ASP A 265 -6.51 -11.17 -15.45
N SER A 266 -6.02 -9.99 -15.04
CA SER A 266 -4.69 -9.87 -14.42
C SER A 266 -4.61 -10.62 -13.09
N MET A 267 -5.66 -10.60 -12.28
CA MET A 267 -5.72 -11.37 -11.02
C MET A 267 -5.78 -12.87 -11.29
N CYS A 268 -6.58 -13.31 -12.26
CA CYS A 268 -6.61 -14.71 -12.70
C CYS A 268 -5.20 -15.17 -13.12
N LYS A 269 -4.54 -14.42 -14.00
CA LYS A 269 -3.20 -14.74 -14.49
C LYS A 269 -2.16 -14.84 -13.38
N LYS A 270 -2.18 -13.91 -12.39
CA LYS A 270 -1.27 -13.94 -11.24
C LYS A 270 -1.51 -15.15 -10.33
N SER A 271 -2.73 -15.68 -10.32
CA SER A 271 -3.11 -16.85 -9.55
C SER A 271 -3.04 -18.17 -10.34
N GLY A 272 -2.50 -18.14 -11.58
CA GLY A 272 -2.46 -19.32 -12.45
C GLY A 272 -3.82 -19.79 -12.93
N LEU A 273 -4.83 -18.91 -12.94
CA LEU A 273 -6.20 -19.20 -13.37
C LEU A 273 -6.47 -18.60 -14.75
N ILE A 274 -7.37 -19.25 -15.49
CA ILE A 274 -7.87 -18.78 -16.78
C ILE A 274 -9.40 -18.82 -16.73
N ALA A 275 -10.06 -17.70 -16.98
CA ALA A 275 -11.50 -17.64 -17.10
C ALA A 275 -11.92 -18.04 -18.53
N THR A 276 -12.93 -18.92 -18.67
CA THR A 276 -13.52 -19.24 -19.96
C THR A 276 -14.17 -18.02 -20.58
N GLU A 277 -14.36 -18.01 -21.91
CA GLU A 277 -15.01 -16.89 -22.62
C GLU A 277 -16.42 -16.61 -22.06
N ASN A 278 -17.22 -17.64 -21.82
CA ASN A 278 -18.53 -17.52 -21.21
C ASN A 278 -18.46 -16.94 -19.78
N ALA A 279 -17.42 -17.28 -19.00
CA ALA A 279 -17.21 -16.71 -17.68
C ALA A 279 -16.87 -15.22 -17.78
N ARG A 280 -15.96 -14.84 -18.70
CA ARG A 280 -15.57 -13.44 -18.92
C ARG A 280 -16.75 -12.58 -19.35
N ASP A 281 -17.64 -13.08 -20.20
CA ASP A 281 -18.87 -12.38 -20.61
C ASP A 281 -19.79 -12.10 -19.41
N LEU A 282 -19.94 -13.04 -18.50
CA LEU A 282 -20.71 -12.85 -17.27
C LEU A 282 -20.06 -11.87 -16.32
N VAL A 283 -18.72 -11.92 -16.18
CA VAL A 283 -17.95 -10.96 -15.39
C VAL A 283 -18.10 -9.54 -15.93
N LEU A 284 -17.96 -9.36 -17.25
CA LEU A 284 -18.15 -8.07 -17.90
C LEU A 284 -19.56 -7.52 -17.63
N LYS A 285 -20.57 -8.33 -17.85
CA LYS A 285 -21.97 -7.95 -17.60
C LYS A 285 -22.19 -7.54 -16.13
N HIS A 286 -21.60 -8.25 -15.18
CA HIS A 286 -21.66 -7.87 -13.77
C HIS A 286 -21.05 -6.49 -13.54
N PHE A 287 -19.88 -6.20 -14.12
CA PHE A 287 -19.24 -4.89 -13.99
C PHE A 287 -19.98 -3.78 -14.72
N GLU A 288 -20.61 -4.06 -15.87
CA GLU A 288 -21.51 -3.11 -16.54
C GLU A 288 -22.68 -2.70 -15.64
N GLU A 289 -23.34 -3.68 -15.01
CA GLU A 289 -24.45 -3.43 -14.07
C GLU A 289 -23.99 -2.60 -12.86
N LYS A 290 -22.83 -2.94 -12.28
CA LYS A 290 -22.24 -2.19 -11.16
C LYS A 290 -21.86 -0.78 -11.55
N TYR A 291 -21.25 -0.60 -12.72
CA TYR A 291 -20.84 0.69 -13.23
C TYR A 291 -22.04 1.61 -13.57
N ALA A 292 -23.10 1.05 -14.16
CA ALA A 292 -24.33 1.79 -14.44
C ALA A 292 -25.00 2.34 -13.16
N ASN A 293 -24.89 1.62 -12.04
CA ASN A 293 -25.44 1.98 -10.75
C ASN A 293 -24.42 2.61 -9.78
N ARG A 294 -23.25 3.04 -10.30
CA ARG A 294 -22.18 3.58 -9.46
C ARG A 294 -22.55 4.89 -8.79
N ASN A 295 -21.98 5.11 -7.63
CA ASN A 295 -22.10 6.32 -6.84
C ASN A 295 -20.71 6.72 -6.27
N GLU A 296 -20.66 7.71 -5.40
CA GLU A 296 -19.44 8.20 -4.76
C GLU A 296 -18.68 7.14 -3.92
N THR A 297 -19.28 5.97 -3.68
CA THR A 297 -18.68 4.85 -2.92
C THR A 297 -18.36 3.65 -3.81
N PHE A 298 -18.36 3.80 -5.13
CA PHE A 298 -18.05 2.72 -6.06
C PHE A 298 -16.64 2.19 -5.81
N ALA A 299 -16.54 0.86 -5.57
CA ALA A 299 -15.34 0.27 -4.99
C ALA A 299 -14.26 -0.14 -6.01
N ASN A 300 -14.53 0.01 -7.31
CA ASN A 300 -13.54 -0.21 -8.37
C ASN A 300 -12.76 -1.54 -8.23
N GLY A 301 -11.44 -1.50 -8.18
CA GLY A 301 -10.60 -2.69 -8.04
C GLY A 301 -10.83 -3.49 -6.75
N ARG A 302 -11.41 -2.90 -5.70
CA ARG A 302 -11.84 -3.66 -4.51
C ARG A 302 -13.07 -4.53 -4.86
N GLU A 303 -14.00 -4.03 -5.68
CA GLU A 303 -15.13 -4.85 -6.18
C GLU A 303 -14.62 -6.01 -7.02
N VAL A 304 -13.63 -5.77 -7.90
CA VAL A 304 -13.01 -6.84 -8.70
C VAL A 304 -12.38 -7.90 -7.80
N ARG A 305 -11.65 -7.50 -6.76
CA ARG A 305 -11.04 -8.43 -5.80
C ARG A 305 -12.10 -9.27 -5.10
N ASN A 306 -13.13 -8.63 -4.55
CA ASN A 306 -14.21 -9.34 -3.87
C ASN A 306 -14.94 -10.31 -4.81
N PHE A 307 -15.12 -9.93 -6.07
CA PHE A 307 -15.72 -10.80 -7.08
C PHE A 307 -14.81 -12.00 -7.39
N PHE A 308 -13.52 -11.76 -7.61
CA PHE A 308 -12.52 -12.80 -7.85
C PHE A 308 -12.46 -13.81 -6.70
N GLU A 309 -12.40 -13.32 -5.45
CA GLU A 309 -12.39 -14.20 -4.27
C GLU A 309 -13.63 -15.09 -4.20
N ARG A 310 -14.81 -14.54 -4.51
CA ARG A 310 -16.04 -15.35 -4.60
C ARG A 310 -15.96 -16.40 -5.71
N ALA A 311 -15.46 -16.02 -6.89
CA ALA A 311 -15.32 -16.95 -8.02
C ALA A 311 -14.39 -18.13 -7.66
N VAL A 312 -13.27 -17.86 -6.97
CA VAL A 312 -12.35 -18.91 -6.50
C VAL A 312 -13.01 -19.82 -5.47
N VAL A 313 -13.79 -19.28 -4.53
CA VAL A 313 -14.54 -20.07 -3.55
C VAL A 313 -15.59 -20.95 -4.25
N ASN A 314 -16.30 -20.42 -5.25
CA ASN A 314 -17.28 -21.19 -6.04
C ASN A 314 -16.60 -22.31 -6.81
N GLN A 315 -15.46 -22.04 -7.46
CA GLN A 315 -14.65 -23.08 -8.12
C GLN A 315 -14.27 -24.20 -7.13
N ALA A 316 -13.75 -23.82 -5.95
CA ALA A 316 -13.39 -24.80 -4.93
C ALA A 316 -14.58 -25.67 -4.50
N ASN A 317 -15.76 -25.05 -4.31
CA ASN A 317 -16.98 -25.80 -3.96
C ASN A 317 -17.45 -26.75 -5.08
N ARG A 318 -17.33 -26.34 -6.34
CA ARG A 318 -17.65 -27.17 -7.51
C ARG A 318 -16.72 -28.38 -7.58
N LEU A 319 -15.41 -28.14 -7.54
CA LEU A 319 -14.39 -29.18 -7.64
C LEU A 319 -14.41 -30.14 -6.44
N ALA A 320 -14.78 -29.70 -5.24
CA ALA A 320 -14.89 -30.55 -4.07
C ALA A 320 -15.93 -31.71 -4.22
N LEU A 321 -16.83 -31.61 -5.20
CA LEU A 321 -17.84 -32.62 -5.51
C LEU A 321 -17.35 -33.68 -6.54
N GLU A 322 -16.19 -33.46 -7.14
CA GLU A 322 -15.62 -34.30 -8.20
C GLU A 322 -14.65 -35.33 -7.62
N LEU A 323 -14.67 -36.56 -8.15
CA LEU A 323 -13.82 -37.65 -7.67
C LEU A 323 -12.42 -37.66 -8.31
N ASN A 324 -12.28 -37.08 -9.51
CA ASN A 324 -11.03 -36.98 -10.24
C ASN A 324 -10.98 -35.57 -10.85
N ILE A 325 -10.05 -34.76 -10.41
CA ILE A 325 -9.85 -33.37 -10.85
C ILE A 325 -8.55 -33.34 -11.67
N ASP A 326 -8.60 -32.80 -12.88
CA ASP A 326 -7.41 -32.64 -13.70
C ASP A 326 -6.81 -31.23 -13.56
N ASP A 327 -5.60 -31.02 -14.10
CA ASP A 327 -4.87 -29.75 -14.01
C ASP A 327 -5.57 -28.61 -14.76
N GLU A 328 -6.35 -28.92 -15.81
CA GLU A 328 -7.11 -27.94 -16.58
C GLU A 328 -8.32 -27.44 -15.76
N GLU A 329 -9.02 -28.35 -15.09
CA GLU A 329 -10.16 -28.01 -14.23
C GLU A 329 -9.74 -27.13 -13.04
N VAL A 330 -8.59 -27.45 -12.40
CA VAL A 330 -8.03 -26.67 -11.29
C VAL A 330 -7.64 -25.25 -11.75
N SER A 331 -7.15 -25.11 -12.96
CA SER A 331 -6.68 -23.81 -13.50
C SER A 331 -7.76 -23.01 -14.23
N THR A 332 -9.01 -23.53 -14.35
CA THR A 332 -10.06 -22.91 -15.16
C THR A 332 -11.24 -22.42 -14.32
N LEU A 333 -11.57 -21.14 -14.43
CA LEU A 333 -12.84 -20.55 -13.94
C LEU A 333 -13.92 -20.69 -15.01
N THR A 334 -15.01 -21.36 -14.68
CA THR A 334 -16.15 -21.57 -15.57
C THR A 334 -17.26 -20.54 -15.32
N ALA A 335 -18.27 -20.54 -16.20
CA ALA A 335 -19.46 -19.70 -16.04
C ALA A 335 -20.26 -20.00 -14.75
N GLU A 336 -20.09 -21.16 -14.14
CA GLU A 336 -20.75 -21.52 -12.88
C GLU A 336 -20.06 -20.86 -11.69
N ASP A 337 -18.75 -20.70 -11.76
CA ASP A 337 -17.92 -20.14 -10.68
C ASP A 337 -18.12 -18.62 -10.52
N VAL A 338 -18.57 -17.94 -11.58
CA VAL A 338 -18.74 -16.47 -11.63
C VAL A 338 -20.20 -15.97 -11.52
N LYS A 339 -21.13 -16.89 -11.23
CA LYS A 339 -22.56 -16.55 -11.03
C LYS A 339 -22.87 -16.02 -9.60
#